data_54bfc989eb020c05867a97e171988641
#
_entry.id   54bfc989eb020c05867a97e171988641
#
_cell.length_a   1.000
_cell.length_b   1.000
_cell.length_c   1.000
_cell.angle_alpha   90.00
_cell.angle_beta   90.00
_cell.angle_gamma   90.00
#
_symmetry.space_group_name_H-M   'P 1'
#
loop_
_entity.id
_entity.type
_entity.pdbx_description
1 polymer ?
#
loop_
_entity_poly.entity_id
_entity_poly.type
_entity_poly.pdbx_seq_one_letter_code
_entity_poly.pdbx_strand_id
1 'polypeptide(L)'
;MKEYQNKNTRLNALGSLSNISSNSLKKILSTGESYHEPMLFPKEGDWLSSQKELGQTFHQFISSKINKPSFTRKKIYINPLQSMSDSFLNNCLIYCQNFFYPLEIKLLNICDINKLNIESRINGYTNKIQYNASDINSKMVKYVPNDAHCLVNILMDDLYPRKEWNFVFGLANYYQRVCVFSFARFDPNFFGLKRPINFDNYLLYRSCNTLTHEICHTFGLSHCIYYKCLMNGSNSLEEQIKRPLFECPICLRKLFEVIGFEPVERYKKMRDICKSFGGYFEDTFNWYNNRILSLN
;
A
#
# COMPACT_ATOMS: atom_id res chain seq x y z
N MET A 1 -18.54 -2.29 19.58
CA MET A 1 -17.73 -1.04 19.47
C MET A 1 -18.42 -0.11 18.47
N LYS A 2 -18.38 1.21 18.71
CA LYS A 2 -19.02 2.20 17.84
C LYS A 2 -18.19 2.41 16.58
N GLU A 3 -18.85 2.54 15.40
CA GLU A 3 -18.18 2.83 14.12
C GLU A 3 -17.66 4.28 14.12
N TYR A 4 -16.45 4.50 13.58
CA TYR A 4 -15.82 5.82 13.47
C TYR A 4 -16.60 6.74 12.51
N GLN A 5 -17.06 6.16 11.39
CA GLN A 5 -17.94 6.84 10.43
C GLN A 5 -19.25 6.05 10.29
N ASN A 6 -20.39 6.74 10.31
CA ASN A 6 -21.67 6.08 10.10
C ASN A 6 -21.87 5.67 8.62
N LYS A 7 -22.85 4.82 8.37
CA LYS A 7 -23.12 4.26 7.03
C LYS A 7 -23.39 5.35 5.99
N ASN A 8 -24.15 6.40 6.35
CA ASN A 8 -24.46 7.48 5.39
C ASN A 8 -23.20 8.25 5.00
N THR A 9 -22.27 8.49 5.93
CA THR A 9 -20.97 9.11 5.65
C THR A 9 -20.15 8.24 4.69
N ARG A 10 -20.15 6.92 4.89
CA ARG A 10 -19.45 5.98 3.98
C ARG A 10 -20.06 5.97 2.58
N LEU A 11 -21.39 5.95 2.47
CA LEU A 11 -22.09 6.01 1.18
C LEU A 11 -21.83 7.35 0.47
N ASN A 12 -21.84 8.46 1.19
CA ASN A 12 -21.49 9.78 0.64
C ASN A 12 -20.03 9.80 0.16
N ALA A 13 -19.11 9.19 0.91
CA ALA A 13 -17.71 9.09 0.51
C ALA A 13 -17.51 8.21 -0.72
N LEU A 14 -18.29 7.16 -0.88
CA LEU A 14 -18.32 6.33 -2.09
C LEU A 14 -18.86 7.12 -3.30
N GLY A 15 -19.84 7.98 -3.08
CA GLY A 15 -20.51 8.79 -4.11
C GLY A 15 -21.48 8.00 -4.99
N SER A 16 -22.21 8.70 -5.88
CA SER A 16 -23.19 8.08 -6.76
C SER A 16 -22.60 7.03 -7.70
N LEU A 17 -23.27 5.91 -7.84
CA LEU A 17 -22.89 4.81 -8.75
C LEU A 17 -23.60 4.88 -10.11
N SER A 18 -24.42 5.91 -10.35
CA SER A 18 -25.23 6.03 -11.59
C SER A 18 -24.40 6.07 -12.86
N ASN A 19 -23.24 6.75 -12.82
CA ASN A 19 -22.37 6.98 -13.97
C ASN A 19 -21.32 5.88 -14.18
N ILE A 20 -21.38 4.77 -13.43
CA ILE A 20 -20.47 3.65 -13.61
C ILE A 20 -21.00 2.77 -14.74
N SER A 21 -20.26 2.68 -15.84
CA SER A 21 -20.57 1.84 -16.99
C SER A 21 -20.30 0.35 -16.76
N SER A 22 -19.30 0.00 -15.94
CA SER A 22 -18.98 -1.38 -15.61
C SER A 22 -20.00 -1.97 -14.64
N ASN A 23 -20.80 -2.92 -15.10
CA ASN A 23 -21.78 -3.62 -14.27
C ASN A 23 -21.11 -4.41 -13.13
N SER A 24 -19.98 -5.03 -13.38
CA SER A 24 -19.20 -5.76 -12.37
C SER A 24 -18.72 -4.83 -11.27
N LEU A 25 -18.15 -3.68 -11.62
CA LEU A 25 -17.74 -2.67 -10.65
C LEU A 25 -18.94 -2.15 -9.85
N LYS A 26 -20.03 -1.81 -10.53
CA LYS A 26 -21.24 -1.32 -9.87
C LYS A 26 -21.77 -2.32 -8.85
N LYS A 27 -21.84 -3.61 -9.20
CA LYS A 27 -22.22 -4.70 -8.29
C LYS A 27 -21.25 -4.82 -7.10
N ILE A 28 -19.93 -4.77 -7.36
CA ILE A 28 -18.92 -4.79 -6.31
C ILE A 28 -19.07 -3.61 -5.33
N LEU A 29 -19.23 -2.41 -5.82
CA LEU A 29 -19.32 -1.23 -4.97
C LEU A 29 -20.64 -1.16 -4.20
N SER A 30 -21.78 -1.48 -4.81
CA SER A 30 -23.11 -1.42 -4.18
C SER A 30 -23.29 -2.44 -3.06
N THR A 31 -22.60 -3.59 -3.13
CA THR A 31 -22.63 -4.63 -2.09
C THR A 31 -21.46 -4.54 -1.12
N GLY A 32 -20.64 -3.52 -1.23
CA GLY A 32 -19.39 -3.39 -0.46
C GLY A 32 -19.57 -3.38 1.06
N GLU A 33 -20.64 -2.77 1.57
CA GLU A 33 -20.96 -2.75 3.00
C GLU A 33 -21.03 -4.14 3.65
N SER A 34 -21.43 -5.16 2.91
CA SER A 34 -21.58 -6.54 3.42
C SER A 34 -20.25 -7.31 3.45
N TYR A 35 -19.19 -6.78 2.83
CA TYR A 35 -17.90 -7.48 2.67
C TYR A 35 -16.72 -6.73 3.29
N HIS A 36 -16.95 -5.55 3.86
CA HIS A 36 -15.90 -4.74 4.47
C HIS A 36 -16.34 -4.30 5.86
N GLU A 37 -15.46 -4.49 6.81
CA GLU A 37 -15.69 -4.04 8.18
C GLU A 37 -15.55 -2.52 8.27
N PRO A 38 -16.55 -1.80 8.83
CA PRO A 38 -16.40 -0.39 9.13
C PRO A 38 -15.21 -0.11 10.05
N MET A 39 -14.56 1.06 9.87
CA MET A 39 -13.55 1.51 10.81
C MET A 39 -14.22 1.78 12.16
N LEU A 40 -13.63 1.29 13.22
CA LEU A 40 -14.07 1.53 14.59
C LEU A 40 -13.39 2.79 15.15
N PHE A 41 -13.95 3.35 16.21
CA PHE A 41 -13.29 4.45 16.93
C PHE A 41 -11.87 4.03 17.35
N PRO A 42 -10.87 4.88 17.07
CA PRO A 42 -9.49 4.58 17.39
C PRO A 42 -9.28 4.48 18.91
N LYS A 43 -8.39 3.58 19.29
CA LYS A 43 -7.88 3.50 20.66
C LYS A 43 -6.74 4.49 20.83
N GLU A 44 -6.39 4.77 22.07
CA GLU A 44 -5.17 5.52 22.40
C GLU A 44 -3.95 4.82 21.77
N GLY A 45 -3.11 5.59 21.09
CA GLY A 45 -1.95 5.10 20.36
C GLY A 45 -2.20 4.72 18.89
N ASP A 46 -3.46 4.52 18.46
CA ASP A 46 -3.79 4.32 17.06
C ASP A 46 -3.52 5.58 16.22
N TRP A 47 -3.29 5.42 14.92
CA TRP A 47 -3.03 6.53 13.99
C TRP A 47 -4.11 7.61 14.07
N LEU A 48 -5.38 7.24 13.96
CA LEU A 48 -6.50 8.18 13.99
C LEU A 48 -6.75 8.82 15.34
N SER A 49 -6.13 8.35 16.45
CA SER A 49 -6.19 9.02 17.75
C SER A 49 -5.22 10.20 17.83
N SER A 50 -4.11 10.13 17.11
CA SER A 50 -3.05 11.15 17.08
C SER A 50 -3.09 12.04 15.83
N GLN A 51 -3.59 11.52 14.71
CA GLN A 51 -3.67 12.22 13.43
C GLN A 51 -5.12 12.52 13.06
N LYS A 52 -5.46 13.81 13.00
CA LYS A 52 -6.81 14.26 12.61
C LYS A 52 -6.95 14.21 11.09
N GLU A 53 -7.29 13.03 10.57
CA GLU A 53 -7.56 12.87 9.14
C GLU A 53 -9.05 13.10 8.82
N LEU A 54 -9.31 13.90 7.78
CA LEU A 54 -10.67 14.20 7.34
C LEU A 54 -11.26 13.08 6.46
N GLY A 55 -10.40 12.17 5.99
CA GLY A 55 -10.76 11.23 4.95
C GLY A 55 -10.81 11.89 3.57
N GLN A 56 -10.86 11.08 2.53
CA GLN A 56 -10.96 11.55 1.15
C GLN A 56 -12.13 10.85 0.46
N THR A 57 -13.18 11.59 0.13
CA THR A 57 -14.30 11.06 -0.66
C THR A 57 -13.88 10.80 -2.11
N PHE A 58 -14.66 10.01 -2.85
CA PHE A 58 -14.44 9.83 -4.29
C PHE A 58 -14.50 11.15 -5.05
N HIS A 59 -15.46 12.01 -4.72
CA HIS A 59 -15.59 13.33 -5.36
C HIS A 59 -14.37 14.21 -5.12
N GLN A 60 -13.88 14.30 -3.88
CA GLN A 60 -12.65 15.05 -3.57
C GLN A 60 -11.44 14.48 -4.32
N PHE A 61 -11.35 13.15 -4.43
CA PHE A 61 -10.28 12.51 -5.18
C PHE A 61 -10.28 12.91 -6.65
N ILE A 62 -11.40 12.79 -7.36
CA ILE A 62 -11.47 13.11 -8.79
C ILE A 62 -11.33 14.61 -9.09
N SER A 63 -11.70 15.47 -8.11
CA SER A 63 -11.56 16.92 -8.21
C SER A 63 -10.15 17.42 -7.87
N SER A 64 -9.31 16.57 -7.32
CA SER A 64 -7.91 16.89 -7.02
C SER A 64 -7.03 16.66 -8.27
N LYS A 65 -5.80 17.21 -8.23
CA LYS A 65 -4.79 16.92 -9.26
C LYS A 65 -4.25 15.50 -9.05
N ILE A 66 -4.95 14.51 -9.58
CA ILE A 66 -4.54 13.10 -9.48
C ILE A 66 -3.46 12.75 -10.50
N ASN A 67 -2.53 11.87 -10.10
CA ASN A 67 -1.50 11.34 -10.99
C ASN A 67 -2.05 10.09 -11.67
N LYS A 68 -2.68 10.26 -12.85
CA LYS A 68 -3.14 9.13 -13.68
C LYS A 68 -2.00 8.58 -14.52
N PRO A 69 -1.91 7.26 -14.70
CA PRO A 69 -1.10 6.68 -15.75
C PRO A 69 -1.49 7.28 -17.11
N SER A 70 -0.52 7.48 -17.98
CA SER A 70 -0.73 7.98 -19.34
C SER A 70 -0.25 6.95 -20.35
N PHE A 71 -0.53 7.15 -21.62
CA PHE A 71 -0.04 6.27 -22.67
C PHE A 71 1.49 6.09 -22.63
N THR A 72 2.23 7.15 -22.30
CA THR A 72 3.70 7.16 -22.20
C THR A 72 4.24 6.84 -20.79
N ARG A 73 3.41 6.88 -19.73
CA ARG A 73 3.82 6.71 -18.33
C ARG A 73 2.88 5.75 -17.61
N LYS A 74 3.05 4.46 -17.82
CA LYS A 74 2.18 3.43 -17.26
C LYS A 74 2.90 2.27 -16.57
N LYS A 75 4.20 2.43 -16.31
CA LYS A 75 5.00 1.40 -15.63
C LYS A 75 5.31 1.82 -14.20
N ILE A 76 5.30 0.87 -13.31
CA ILE A 76 5.76 1.03 -11.93
C ILE A 76 7.12 0.34 -11.84
N TYR A 77 8.12 1.06 -11.35
CA TYR A 77 9.46 0.53 -11.19
C TYR A 77 9.77 0.29 -9.72
N ILE A 78 10.16 -0.94 -9.38
CA ILE A 78 10.66 -1.30 -8.05
C ILE A 78 12.19 -1.24 -8.10
N ASN A 79 12.79 -0.47 -7.21
CA ASN A 79 14.22 -0.23 -7.15
C ASN A 79 14.78 -0.64 -5.78
N PRO A 80 15.44 -1.79 -5.66
CA PRO A 80 16.12 -2.17 -4.44
C PRO A 80 17.31 -1.25 -4.17
N LEU A 81 17.38 -0.67 -2.96
CA LEU A 81 18.51 0.15 -2.52
C LEU A 81 19.60 -0.67 -1.80
N GLN A 82 19.36 -1.95 -1.62
CA GLN A 82 20.26 -2.91 -0.97
C GLN A 82 20.06 -4.30 -1.56
N SER A 83 21.02 -5.21 -1.31
CA SER A 83 20.86 -6.62 -1.67
C SER A 83 19.72 -7.26 -0.88
N MET A 84 18.84 -7.96 -1.58
CA MET A 84 17.73 -8.75 -1.05
C MET A 84 17.67 -10.08 -1.79
N SER A 85 17.02 -11.08 -1.21
CA SER A 85 16.84 -12.39 -1.87
C SER A 85 16.06 -12.23 -3.18
N ASP A 86 16.53 -12.84 -4.26
CA ASP A 86 15.86 -12.83 -5.57
C ASP A 86 14.45 -13.38 -5.49
N SER A 87 14.25 -14.45 -4.69
CA SER A 87 12.93 -15.05 -4.47
C SER A 87 11.96 -14.04 -3.81
N PHE A 88 12.42 -13.31 -2.80
CA PHE A 88 11.62 -12.29 -2.13
C PHE A 88 11.25 -11.15 -3.09
N LEU A 89 12.22 -10.62 -3.83
CA LEU A 89 12.00 -9.55 -4.82
C LEU A 89 11.04 -9.98 -5.92
N ASN A 90 11.20 -11.20 -6.44
CA ASN A 90 10.34 -11.75 -7.48
C ASN A 90 8.88 -11.96 -6.98
N ASN A 91 8.71 -12.42 -5.74
CA ASN A 91 7.38 -12.57 -5.14
C ASN A 91 6.69 -11.21 -4.93
N CYS A 92 7.43 -10.18 -4.48
CA CYS A 92 6.93 -8.81 -4.39
C CYS A 92 6.51 -8.27 -5.77
N LEU A 93 7.35 -8.51 -6.80
CA LEU A 93 7.07 -8.11 -8.18
C LEU A 93 5.77 -8.76 -8.70
N ILE A 94 5.64 -10.08 -8.58
CA ILE A 94 4.48 -10.83 -9.04
C ILE A 94 3.21 -10.38 -8.30
N TYR A 95 3.29 -10.16 -6.98
CA TYR A 95 2.16 -9.63 -6.22
C TYR A 95 1.70 -8.28 -6.74
N CYS A 96 2.63 -7.33 -6.91
CA CYS A 96 2.33 -5.99 -7.44
C CYS A 96 1.78 -6.06 -8.87
N GLN A 97 2.30 -6.96 -9.72
CA GLN A 97 1.82 -7.15 -11.09
C GLN A 97 0.35 -7.55 -11.13
N ASN A 98 -0.10 -8.40 -10.20
CA ASN A 98 -1.50 -8.80 -10.10
C ASN A 98 -2.36 -7.70 -9.46
N PHE A 99 -1.84 -7.00 -8.44
CA PHE A 99 -2.56 -5.95 -7.72
C PHE A 99 -2.83 -4.72 -8.59
N PHE A 100 -1.84 -4.26 -9.35
CA PHE A 100 -1.93 -3.08 -10.22
C PHE A 100 -2.24 -3.41 -11.69
N TYR A 101 -2.68 -4.64 -11.97
CA TYR A 101 -3.11 -5.01 -13.32
C TYR A 101 -4.10 -3.98 -13.88
N PRO A 102 -3.98 -3.53 -15.14
CA PRO A 102 -3.07 -4.01 -16.21
C PRO A 102 -1.74 -3.25 -16.33
N LEU A 103 -1.32 -2.48 -15.33
CA LEU A 103 -0.04 -1.77 -15.38
C LEU A 103 1.15 -2.74 -15.34
N GLU A 104 2.22 -2.42 -16.04
CA GLU A 104 3.45 -3.20 -16.03
C GLU A 104 4.31 -2.83 -14.82
N ILE A 105 4.79 -3.86 -14.10
CA ILE A 105 5.73 -3.69 -12.98
C ILE A 105 7.11 -4.15 -13.42
N LYS A 106 8.13 -3.35 -13.16
CA LYS A 106 9.54 -3.62 -13.51
C LYS A 106 10.42 -3.63 -12.27
N LEU A 107 11.28 -4.61 -12.15
CA LEU A 107 12.36 -4.61 -11.16
C LEU A 107 13.60 -3.97 -11.80
N LEU A 108 14.21 -3.01 -11.11
CA LEU A 108 15.49 -2.43 -11.50
C LEU A 108 16.64 -3.19 -10.84
N ASN A 109 17.84 -3.03 -11.40
CA ASN A 109 19.07 -3.48 -10.75
C ASN A 109 19.28 -2.72 -9.43
N ILE A 110 19.97 -3.36 -8.49
CA ILE A 110 20.24 -2.78 -7.17
C ILE A 110 20.98 -1.44 -7.32
N CYS A 111 20.42 -0.40 -6.71
CA CYS A 111 21.05 0.90 -6.55
C CYS A 111 21.58 1.01 -5.12
N ASP A 112 22.89 0.82 -4.93
CA ASP A 112 23.50 0.81 -3.60
C ASP A 112 23.31 2.14 -2.87
N ILE A 113 22.56 2.14 -1.77
CA ILE A 113 22.24 3.32 -0.96
C ILE A 113 23.50 4.02 -0.45
N ASN A 114 24.59 3.29 -0.20
CA ASN A 114 25.83 3.86 0.28
C ASN A 114 26.50 4.81 -0.75
N LYS A 115 26.18 4.64 -2.04
CA LYS A 115 26.68 5.51 -3.12
C LYS A 115 25.83 6.77 -3.32
N LEU A 116 24.70 6.87 -2.65
CA LEU A 116 23.76 7.99 -2.83
C LEU A 116 23.98 9.15 -1.87
N ASN A 117 24.91 9.02 -0.91
CA ASN A 117 25.17 10.03 0.13
C ASN A 117 23.91 10.50 0.85
N ILE A 118 23.05 9.55 1.27
CA ILE A 118 21.79 9.81 1.96
C ILE A 118 22.05 10.24 3.41
N GLU A 119 21.32 11.27 3.87
CA GLU A 119 21.31 11.65 5.27
C GLU A 119 20.88 10.47 6.13
N SER A 120 21.65 10.17 7.18
CA SER A 120 21.39 9.03 8.07
C SER A 120 21.64 9.39 9.52
N ARG A 121 21.09 8.59 10.43
CA ARG A 121 21.33 8.69 11.87
C ARG A 121 21.32 7.31 12.53
N ILE A 122 21.78 7.21 13.76
CA ILE A 122 21.52 6.05 14.62
C ILE A 122 20.26 6.32 15.43
N ASN A 123 19.28 5.41 15.36
CA ASN A 123 18.06 5.52 16.17
C ASN A 123 18.40 5.25 17.65
N GLY A 124 17.99 6.19 18.54
CA GLY A 124 18.32 6.11 19.96
C GLY A 124 17.62 4.96 20.72
N TYR A 125 16.56 4.37 20.17
CA TYR A 125 15.83 3.26 20.80
C TYR A 125 16.28 1.89 20.32
N THR A 126 16.57 1.77 19.01
CA THR A 126 16.93 0.49 18.40
C THR A 126 18.42 0.30 18.21
N ASN A 127 19.19 1.37 18.35
CA ASN A 127 20.62 1.42 18.05
C ASN A 127 20.97 0.93 16.62
N LYS A 128 20.03 1.12 15.67
CA LYS A 128 20.18 0.76 14.27
C LYS A 128 20.29 2.02 13.41
N ILE A 129 20.95 1.88 12.24
CA ILE A 129 21.00 2.94 11.25
C ILE A 129 19.60 3.24 10.72
N GLN A 130 19.30 4.53 10.53
CA GLN A 130 18.10 5.02 9.83
C GLN A 130 18.52 5.98 8.74
N TYR A 131 17.90 5.84 7.57
CA TYR A 131 18.06 6.77 6.47
C TYR A 131 16.88 7.76 6.40
N ASN A 132 17.17 8.99 5.98
CA ASN A 132 16.16 10.02 5.79
C ASN A 132 15.31 9.72 4.54
N ALA A 133 14.05 9.36 4.74
CA ALA A 133 13.13 9.00 3.66
C ALA A 133 12.87 10.17 2.69
N SER A 134 12.82 11.41 3.19
CA SER A 134 12.65 12.61 2.36
C SER A 134 13.87 12.87 1.48
N ASP A 135 15.08 12.66 2.01
CA ASP A 135 16.33 12.80 1.27
C ASP A 135 16.47 11.72 0.19
N ILE A 136 16.12 10.45 0.51
CA ILE A 136 16.05 9.38 -0.50
C ILE A 136 15.13 9.80 -1.63
N ASN A 137 13.88 10.16 -1.33
CA ASN A 137 12.91 10.55 -2.35
C ASN A 137 13.45 11.71 -3.22
N SER A 138 14.01 12.74 -2.61
CA SER A 138 14.56 13.90 -3.34
C SER A 138 15.69 13.51 -4.29
N LYS A 139 16.60 12.64 -3.87
CA LYS A 139 17.73 12.20 -4.69
C LYS A 139 17.32 11.22 -5.78
N MET A 140 16.26 10.43 -5.53
CA MET A 140 15.78 9.44 -6.50
C MET A 140 14.92 10.02 -7.62
N VAL A 141 14.43 11.26 -7.52
CA VAL A 141 13.65 11.92 -8.59
C VAL A 141 14.37 11.87 -9.95
N LYS A 142 15.67 12.12 -9.99
CA LYS A 142 16.47 12.11 -11.22
C LYS A 142 16.62 10.74 -11.88
N TYR A 143 16.31 9.67 -11.15
CA TYR A 143 16.38 8.28 -11.63
C TYR A 143 15.00 7.72 -12.05
N VAL A 144 13.94 8.52 -11.97
CA VAL A 144 12.61 8.10 -12.42
C VAL A 144 12.62 7.88 -13.93
N PRO A 145 12.38 6.65 -14.43
CA PRO A 145 12.34 6.41 -15.88
C PRO A 145 11.26 7.25 -16.57
N ASN A 146 11.49 7.64 -17.81
CA ASN A 146 10.56 8.52 -18.55
C ASN A 146 9.16 7.90 -18.71
N ASP A 147 9.08 6.60 -18.83
CA ASP A 147 7.83 5.82 -18.97
C ASP A 147 7.24 5.35 -17.63
N ALA A 148 7.85 5.78 -16.50
CA ALA A 148 7.37 5.44 -15.18
C ALA A 148 6.13 6.25 -14.79
N HIS A 149 5.11 5.54 -14.30
CA HIS A 149 4.10 6.15 -13.44
C HIS A 149 4.74 6.57 -12.11
N CYS A 150 5.48 5.67 -11.48
CA CYS A 150 6.27 5.95 -10.29
C CYS A 150 7.50 5.06 -10.16
N LEU A 151 8.46 5.53 -9.35
CA LEU A 151 9.65 4.79 -8.90
C LEU A 151 9.50 4.49 -7.40
N VAL A 152 9.64 3.22 -7.06
CA VAL A 152 9.41 2.66 -5.74
C VAL A 152 10.73 2.15 -5.19
N ASN A 153 11.30 2.83 -4.21
CA ASN A 153 12.56 2.46 -3.60
C ASN A 153 12.30 1.57 -2.38
N ILE A 154 13.01 0.46 -2.26
CA ILE A 154 12.83 -0.50 -1.16
C ILE A 154 14.18 -0.81 -0.49
N LEU A 155 14.15 -0.97 0.85
CA LEU A 155 15.33 -1.30 1.63
C LEU A 155 15.00 -2.11 2.90
N MET A 156 16.06 -2.71 3.49
CA MET A 156 15.98 -3.49 4.74
C MET A 156 16.52 -2.72 5.96
N ASP A 157 17.03 -1.49 5.77
CA ASP A 157 17.39 -0.60 6.87
C ASP A 157 16.23 0.33 7.22
N ASP A 158 16.22 0.86 8.43
CA ASP A 158 15.13 1.65 8.97
C ASP A 158 15.07 3.07 8.37
N LEU A 159 13.88 3.68 8.42
CA LEU A 159 13.62 5.01 7.87
C LEU A 159 13.09 5.99 8.92
N TYR A 160 13.46 7.27 8.75
CA TYR A 160 12.80 8.38 9.43
C TYR A 160 12.42 9.48 8.42
N PRO A 161 11.26 10.17 8.59
CA PRO A 161 10.80 11.16 7.62
C PRO A 161 11.40 12.55 7.86
N ARG A 162 11.62 12.90 9.13
CA ARG A 162 12.21 14.15 9.63
C ARG A 162 12.75 13.96 11.05
N LYS A 163 13.57 14.88 11.53
CA LYS A 163 14.34 14.72 12.79
C LYS A 163 13.47 14.46 14.02
N GLU A 164 12.28 15.06 14.08
CA GLU A 164 11.36 14.99 15.22
C GLU A 164 10.59 13.67 15.31
N TRP A 165 10.58 12.88 14.22
CA TRP A 165 9.86 11.61 14.17
C TRP A 165 10.79 10.44 14.46
N ASN A 166 10.26 9.46 15.20
CA ASN A 166 11.04 8.26 15.52
C ASN A 166 11.33 7.42 14.30
N PHE A 167 10.31 7.07 13.51
CA PHE A 167 10.44 6.27 12.28
C PHE A 167 9.23 6.44 11.36
N VAL A 168 9.35 5.88 10.14
CA VAL A 168 8.24 5.57 9.24
C VAL A 168 8.46 4.22 8.58
N PHE A 169 7.39 3.52 8.21
CA PHE A 169 7.48 2.35 7.34
C PHE A 169 7.75 2.74 5.89
N GLY A 170 7.19 3.84 5.44
CA GLY A 170 7.38 4.39 4.11
C GLY A 170 7.04 5.87 4.02
N LEU A 171 7.39 6.46 2.89
CA LEU A 171 7.06 7.85 2.55
C LEU A 171 6.89 7.96 1.03
N ALA A 172 5.69 8.34 0.60
CA ALA A 172 5.41 8.62 -0.79
C ALA A 172 5.43 10.12 -1.08
N ASN A 173 6.08 10.50 -2.20
CA ASN A 173 5.98 11.82 -2.79
C ASN A 173 5.24 11.72 -4.12
N TYR A 174 3.95 11.93 -4.07
CA TYR A 174 3.08 11.73 -5.21
C TYR A 174 3.35 12.73 -6.35
N TYR A 175 3.74 13.98 -6.02
CA TYR A 175 4.07 15.01 -7.04
C TYR A 175 5.33 14.65 -7.83
N GLN A 176 6.32 14.08 -7.17
CA GLN A 176 7.58 13.67 -7.78
C GLN A 176 7.54 12.23 -8.28
N ARG A 177 6.46 11.49 -8.00
CA ARG A 177 6.25 10.10 -8.42
C ARG A 177 7.32 9.14 -7.90
N VAL A 178 7.80 9.38 -6.69
CA VAL A 178 8.75 8.53 -5.99
C VAL A 178 8.20 8.16 -4.63
N CYS A 179 8.50 6.96 -4.18
CA CYS A 179 8.28 6.57 -2.80
C CYS A 179 9.44 5.70 -2.32
N VAL A 180 9.56 5.61 -1.01
CA VAL A 180 10.52 4.72 -0.35
C VAL A 180 9.85 4.06 0.83
N PHE A 181 10.15 2.80 1.06
CA PHE A 181 9.74 2.12 2.28
C PHE A 181 10.72 1.03 2.67
N SER A 182 10.69 0.72 3.97
CA SER A 182 11.57 -0.21 4.62
C SER A 182 10.81 -1.42 5.14
N PHE A 183 11.43 -2.57 4.99
CA PHE A 183 10.95 -3.83 5.58
C PHE A 183 11.64 -4.16 6.91
N ALA A 184 12.61 -3.35 7.37
CA ALA A 184 13.42 -3.61 8.55
C ALA A 184 12.58 -4.00 9.78
N ARG A 185 11.54 -3.21 10.07
CA ARG A 185 10.71 -3.38 11.27
C ARG A 185 9.74 -4.57 11.20
N PHE A 186 9.63 -5.24 10.05
CA PHE A 186 8.89 -6.50 9.92
C PHE A 186 9.74 -7.71 10.30
N ASP A 187 11.05 -7.56 10.40
CA ASP A 187 11.93 -8.60 10.86
C ASP A 187 12.07 -8.57 12.40
N PRO A 188 11.62 -9.61 13.12
CA PRO A 188 11.82 -9.67 14.56
C PRO A 188 13.27 -9.52 14.99
N ASN A 189 14.23 -9.98 14.15
CA ASN A 189 15.66 -9.82 14.41
C ASN A 189 16.12 -8.35 14.44
N PHE A 190 15.37 -7.45 13.82
CA PHE A 190 15.60 -6.00 13.94
C PHE A 190 15.52 -5.54 15.41
N PHE A 191 14.64 -6.16 16.19
CA PHE A 191 14.46 -5.90 17.63
C PHE A 191 15.22 -6.89 18.52
N GLY A 192 16.12 -7.72 17.96
CA GLY A 192 16.84 -8.75 18.70
C GLY A 192 15.98 -9.97 19.05
N LEU A 193 14.82 -10.13 18.45
CA LEU A 193 13.92 -11.24 18.68
C LEU A 193 14.14 -12.37 17.65
N LYS A 194 13.86 -13.62 18.05
CA LYS A 194 13.99 -14.78 17.17
C LYS A 194 12.91 -14.76 16.07
N ARG A 195 13.31 -15.04 14.84
CA ARG A 195 12.38 -15.20 13.71
C ARG A 195 11.51 -16.45 13.89
N PRO A 196 10.19 -16.38 13.62
CA PRO A 196 9.32 -17.57 13.62
C PRO A 196 9.65 -18.50 12.43
N ILE A 197 9.16 -19.75 12.48
CA ILE A 197 9.42 -20.76 11.44
C ILE A 197 8.94 -20.28 10.05
N ASN A 198 7.81 -19.58 9.96
CA ASN A 198 7.22 -19.10 8.71
C ASN A 198 7.60 -17.64 8.43
N PHE A 199 8.79 -17.19 8.85
CA PHE A 199 9.21 -15.81 8.77
C PHE A 199 9.20 -15.25 7.35
N ASP A 200 9.68 -15.99 6.35
CA ASP A 200 9.77 -15.50 4.98
C ASP A 200 8.37 -15.20 4.40
N ASN A 201 7.39 -16.05 4.68
CA ASN A 201 6.00 -15.81 4.26
C ASN A 201 5.38 -14.63 5.02
N TYR A 202 5.66 -14.49 6.32
CA TYR A 202 5.26 -13.33 7.12
C TYR A 202 5.88 -12.04 6.57
N LEU A 203 7.19 -12.02 6.34
CA LEU A 203 7.89 -10.86 5.78
C LEU A 203 7.30 -10.47 4.43
N LEU A 204 7.08 -11.43 3.54
CA LEU A 204 6.47 -11.20 2.24
C LEU A 204 5.08 -10.58 2.37
N TYR A 205 4.22 -11.13 3.25
CA TYR A 205 2.87 -10.62 3.49
C TYR A 205 2.89 -9.15 3.94
N ARG A 206 3.74 -8.82 4.92
CA ARG A 206 3.88 -7.46 5.45
C ARG A 206 4.43 -6.50 4.39
N SER A 207 5.39 -6.97 3.62
CA SER A 207 6.01 -6.20 2.54
C SER A 207 5.03 -5.91 1.41
N CYS A 208 4.25 -6.90 0.96
CA CYS A 208 3.20 -6.70 -0.03
C CYS A 208 2.14 -5.70 0.43
N ASN A 209 1.74 -5.75 1.71
CA ASN A 209 0.80 -4.80 2.30
C ASN A 209 1.33 -3.36 2.24
N THR A 210 2.57 -3.13 2.69
CA THR A 210 3.17 -1.78 2.68
C THR A 210 3.47 -1.30 1.27
N LEU A 211 4.00 -2.19 0.42
CA LEU A 211 4.33 -1.89 -0.97
C LEU A 211 3.12 -1.38 -1.75
N THR A 212 2.00 -2.11 -1.68
CA THR A 212 0.77 -1.71 -2.38
C THR A 212 0.14 -0.46 -1.78
N HIS A 213 0.21 -0.26 -0.47
CA HIS A 213 -0.25 0.95 0.22
C HIS A 213 0.51 2.20 -0.28
N GLU A 214 1.84 2.17 -0.26
CA GLU A 214 2.67 3.32 -0.68
C GLU A 214 2.52 3.61 -2.17
N ILE A 215 2.43 2.58 -3.00
CA ILE A 215 2.17 2.77 -4.43
C ILE A 215 0.79 3.42 -4.65
N CYS A 216 -0.24 3.03 -3.91
CA CYS A 216 -1.56 3.68 -3.99
C CYS A 216 -1.51 5.18 -3.66
N HIS A 217 -0.63 5.61 -2.74
CA HIS A 217 -0.40 7.04 -2.49
C HIS A 217 0.14 7.77 -3.73
N THR A 218 0.94 7.12 -4.57
CA THR A 218 1.46 7.74 -5.81
C THR A 218 0.36 7.99 -6.86
N PHE A 219 -0.78 7.33 -6.75
CA PHE A 219 -1.99 7.61 -7.53
C PHE A 219 -2.86 8.72 -6.93
N GLY A 220 -2.51 9.24 -5.74
CA GLY A 220 -3.24 10.30 -5.04
C GLY A 220 -4.28 9.80 -4.03
N LEU A 221 -4.28 8.51 -3.67
CA LEU A 221 -5.14 8.00 -2.60
C LEU A 221 -4.57 8.48 -1.25
N SER A 222 -5.41 9.10 -0.43
CA SER A 222 -5.09 9.40 0.98
C SER A 222 -5.47 8.24 1.88
N HIS A 223 -5.03 8.28 3.15
CA HIS A 223 -5.45 7.28 4.14
C HIS A 223 -6.98 7.17 4.22
N CYS A 224 -7.45 5.95 4.38
CA CYS A 224 -8.86 5.62 4.52
C CYS A 224 -9.27 5.64 6.00
N ILE A 225 -10.36 6.34 6.30
CA ILE A 225 -10.95 6.41 7.65
C ILE A 225 -12.32 5.71 7.72
N TYR A 226 -12.78 5.11 6.63
CA TYR A 226 -14.16 4.64 6.48
C TYR A 226 -14.35 3.16 6.84
N TYR A 227 -13.38 2.34 6.47
CA TYR A 227 -13.38 0.89 6.64
C TYR A 227 -12.01 0.39 7.08
N LYS A 228 -11.95 -0.83 7.61
CA LYS A 228 -10.69 -1.58 7.62
C LYS A 228 -10.27 -1.81 6.17
N CYS A 229 -9.16 -1.25 5.79
CA CYS A 229 -8.76 -1.07 4.40
C CYS A 229 -7.23 -1.11 4.27
N LEU A 230 -6.74 -1.56 3.13
CA LEU A 230 -5.32 -1.44 2.78
C LEU A 230 -4.79 -0.02 3.01
N MET A 231 -5.61 1.01 2.75
CA MET A 231 -5.21 2.41 2.86
C MET A 231 -5.34 3.03 4.26
N ASN A 232 -5.50 2.25 5.32
CA ASN A 232 -5.47 2.81 6.67
C ASN A 232 -4.06 3.26 7.05
N GLY A 233 -3.94 4.41 7.71
CA GLY A 233 -2.71 4.84 8.38
C GLY A 233 -2.38 3.94 9.58
N SER A 234 -1.14 3.95 10.04
CA SER A 234 -0.69 3.18 11.21
C SER A 234 0.50 3.83 11.91
N ASN A 235 0.45 3.91 13.25
CA ASN A 235 1.53 4.39 14.11
C ASN A 235 2.46 3.28 14.60
N SER A 236 1.99 2.03 14.53
CA SER A 236 2.70 0.89 15.11
C SER A 236 2.66 -0.32 14.19
N LEU A 237 3.55 -1.28 14.47
CA LEU A 237 3.52 -2.58 13.79
C LEU A 237 2.23 -3.35 14.10
N GLU A 238 1.73 -3.25 15.34
CA GLU A 238 0.47 -3.90 15.75
C GLU A 238 -0.74 -3.37 14.96
N GLU A 239 -0.82 -2.06 14.76
CA GLU A 239 -1.87 -1.43 13.98
C GLU A 239 -1.74 -1.79 12.49
N GLN A 240 -0.51 -1.76 11.96
CA GLN A 240 -0.22 -2.12 10.58
C GLN A 240 -0.57 -3.60 10.28
N ILE A 241 -0.37 -4.52 11.25
CA ILE A 241 -0.74 -5.95 11.13
C ILE A 241 -2.24 -6.13 10.90
N LYS A 242 -3.07 -5.25 11.41
CA LYS A 242 -4.54 -5.32 11.28
C LYS A 242 -5.06 -4.86 9.92
N ARG A 243 -4.22 -4.24 9.09
CA ARG A 243 -4.61 -3.81 7.74
C ARG A 243 -4.80 -5.01 6.82
N PRO A 244 -5.95 -5.11 6.12
CA PRO A 244 -6.13 -6.14 5.11
C PRO A 244 -5.30 -5.83 3.85
N LEU A 245 -5.09 -6.85 3.02
CA LEU A 245 -4.42 -6.71 1.71
C LEU A 245 -5.38 -6.30 0.56
N PHE A 246 -6.55 -5.79 0.88
CA PHE A 246 -7.54 -5.37 -0.10
C PHE A 246 -8.10 -3.99 0.23
N GLU A 247 -8.54 -3.30 -0.78
CA GLU A 247 -9.15 -1.99 -0.67
C GLU A 247 -10.63 -2.09 -0.30
N CYS A 248 -11.10 -1.11 0.48
CA CYS A 248 -12.53 -0.91 0.68
C CYS A 248 -13.21 -0.37 -0.60
N PRO A 249 -14.56 -0.36 -0.69
CA PRO A 249 -15.27 0.10 -1.88
C PRO A 249 -14.87 1.49 -2.35
N ILE A 250 -14.62 2.41 -1.40
CA ILE A 250 -14.24 3.79 -1.71
C ILE A 250 -12.85 3.85 -2.35
N CYS A 251 -11.87 3.14 -1.77
CA CYS A 251 -10.51 3.11 -2.28
C CYS A 251 -10.40 2.30 -3.58
N LEU A 252 -11.15 1.19 -3.71
CA LEU A 252 -11.25 0.44 -4.95
C LEU A 252 -11.78 1.29 -6.10
N ARG A 253 -12.85 2.09 -5.85
CA ARG A 253 -13.42 3.01 -6.84
C ARG A 253 -12.39 4.04 -7.31
N LYS A 254 -11.62 4.62 -6.37
CA LYS A 254 -10.54 5.58 -6.70
C LYS A 254 -9.46 4.92 -7.55
N LEU A 255 -9.03 3.73 -7.16
CA LEU A 255 -7.99 3.01 -7.90
C LEU A 255 -8.48 2.60 -9.30
N PHE A 256 -9.74 2.16 -9.43
CA PHE A 256 -10.37 1.89 -10.72
C PHE A 256 -10.36 3.12 -11.63
N GLU A 257 -10.71 4.30 -11.09
CA GLU A 257 -10.76 5.56 -11.85
C GLU A 257 -9.40 5.94 -12.49
N VAL A 258 -8.31 5.57 -11.84
CA VAL A 258 -6.96 5.93 -12.33
C VAL A 258 -6.29 4.85 -13.16
N ILE A 259 -6.59 3.57 -12.91
CA ILE A 259 -5.94 2.44 -13.60
C ILE A 259 -6.81 1.89 -14.74
N GLY A 260 -8.13 1.79 -14.53
CA GLY A 260 -9.06 1.27 -15.54
C GLY A 260 -9.01 -0.26 -15.70
N PHE A 261 -8.84 -1.01 -14.61
CA PHE A 261 -8.82 -2.49 -14.63
C PHE A 261 -10.22 -3.09 -14.79
N GLU A 262 -10.31 -4.36 -15.25
CA GLU A 262 -11.54 -5.13 -15.11
C GLU A 262 -11.60 -5.72 -13.69
N PRO A 263 -12.63 -5.38 -12.87
CA PRO A 263 -12.61 -5.69 -11.43
C PRO A 263 -12.63 -7.18 -11.09
N VAL A 264 -13.43 -7.98 -11.80
CA VAL A 264 -13.53 -9.43 -11.52
C VAL A 264 -12.25 -10.14 -11.94
N GLU A 265 -11.66 -9.75 -13.07
CA GLU A 265 -10.38 -10.28 -13.55
C GLU A 265 -9.27 -9.99 -12.54
N ARG A 266 -9.19 -8.74 -12.05
CA ARG A 266 -8.24 -8.37 -11.01
C ARG A 266 -8.46 -9.17 -9.71
N TYR A 267 -9.71 -9.39 -9.30
CA TYR A 267 -10.01 -10.21 -8.12
C TYR A 267 -9.58 -11.67 -8.30
N LYS A 268 -9.77 -12.25 -9.49
CA LYS A 268 -9.27 -13.60 -9.81
C LYS A 268 -7.76 -13.68 -9.72
N LYS A 269 -7.04 -12.71 -10.30
CA LYS A 269 -5.58 -12.64 -10.24
C LYS A 269 -5.09 -12.54 -8.79
N MET A 270 -5.71 -11.69 -7.97
CA MET A 270 -5.36 -11.54 -6.55
C MET A 270 -5.67 -12.81 -5.75
N ARG A 271 -6.81 -13.44 -6.00
CA ARG A 271 -7.13 -14.75 -5.40
C ARG A 271 -6.06 -15.79 -5.71
N ASP A 272 -5.70 -15.93 -6.97
CA ASP A 272 -4.80 -16.98 -7.44
C ASP A 272 -3.36 -16.79 -6.91
N ILE A 273 -2.87 -15.54 -6.86
CA ILE A 273 -1.55 -15.26 -6.29
C ILE A 273 -1.55 -15.46 -4.76
N CYS A 274 -2.59 -15.05 -4.03
CA CYS A 274 -2.69 -15.31 -2.60
C CYS A 274 -2.76 -16.81 -2.29
N LYS A 275 -3.48 -17.59 -3.12
CA LYS A 275 -3.51 -19.05 -3.02
C LYS A 275 -2.12 -19.66 -3.20
N SER A 276 -1.35 -19.18 -4.18
CA SER A 276 -0.01 -19.72 -4.46
C SER A 276 1.00 -19.44 -3.34
N PHE A 277 0.84 -18.32 -2.62
CA PHE A 277 1.70 -17.98 -1.49
C PHE A 277 1.31 -18.71 -0.20
N GLY A 278 0.01 -19.00 -0.01
CA GLY A 278 -0.49 -19.68 1.19
C GLY A 278 -0.17 -18.96 2.50
N GLY A 279 -0.23 -19.68 3.63
CA GLY A 279 0.17 -19.16 4.94
C GLY A 279 -0.56 -17.88 5.33
N TYR A 280 0.17 -16.78 5.56
CA TYR A 280 -0.42 -15.50 5.97
C TYR A 280 -1.34 -14.87 4.89
N PHE A 281 -1.30 -15.35 3.64
CA PHE A 281 -2.19 -14.88 2.57
C PHE A 281 -3.54 -15.60 2.51
N GLU A 282 -3.77 -16.63 3.34
CA GLU A 282 -4.96 -17.49 3.28
C GLU A 282 -6.26 -16.71 3.55
N ASP A 283 -6.30 -15.84 4.55
CA ASP A 283 -7.47 -15.01 4.83
C ASP A 283 -7.79 -14.08 3.65
N THR A 284 -6.77 -13.53 2.99
CA THR A 284 -6.93 -12.69 1.81
C THR A 284 -7.42 -13.50 0.61
N PHE A 285 -6.90 -14.71 0.42
CA PHE A 285 -7.39 -15.66 -0.58
C PHE A 285 -8.88 -15.96 -0.36
N ASN A 286 -9.27 -16.31 0.86
CA ASN A 286 -10.65 -16.63 1.23
C ASN A 286 -11.58 -15.43 0.98
N TRP A 287 -11.14 -14.22 1.33
CA TRP A 287 -11.89 -13.00 1.09
C TRP A 287 -12.15 -12.79 -0.42
N TYR A 288 -11.13 -12.84 -1.26
CA TYR A 288 -11.28 -12.67 -2.72
C TYR A 288 -12.15 -13.79 -3.31
N ASN A 289 -11.98 -15.05 -2.88
CA ASN A 289 -12.75 -16.18 -3.36
C ASN A 289 -14.25 -16.02 -3.04
N ASN A 290 -14.58 -15.70 -1.79
CA ASN A 290 -15.97 -15.45 -1.37
C ASN A 290 -16.56 -14.25 -2.12
N ARG A 291 -15.76 -13.23 -2.34
CA ARG A 291 -16.19 -12.04 -3.08
C ARG A 291 -16.52 -12.36 -4.52
N ILE A 292 -15.70 -13.14 -5.22
CA ILE A 292 -15.93 -13.59 -6.60
C ILE A 292 -17.22 -14.42 -6.68
N LEU A 293 -17.40 -15.40 -5.76
CA LEU A 293 -18.60 -16.23 -5.72
C LEU A 293 -19.90 -15.42 -5.56
N SER A 294 -19.86 -14.32 -4.80
CA SER A 294 -21.02 -13.44 -4.61
C SER A 294 -21.37 -12.57 -5.81
N LEU A 295 -20.49 -12.52 -6.82
CA LEU A 295 -20.72 -11.73 -8.03
C LEU A 295 -21.37 -12.53 -9.17
N ASN A 296 -21.33 -13.85 -9.06
CA ASN A 296 -22.09 -14.73 -9.95
C ASN A 296 -23.55 -14.78 -9.50
#